data_538aa06a62ed942873d8faf2e3e421c1
#
_entry.id   538aa06a62ed942873d8faf2e3e421c1
#
_cell.length_a   1.000
_cell.length_b   1.000
_cell.length_c   1.000
_cell.angle_alpha   90.00
_cell.angle_beta   90.00
_cell.angle_gamma   90.00
#
_symmetry.space_group_name_H-M   'P 1'
#
loop_
_entity.id
_entity.type
_entity.pdbx_description
1 polymer ?
#
loop_
_entity_poly.entity_id
_entity_poly.type
_entity_poly.pdbx_seq_one_letter_code
_entity_poly.pdbx_strand_id
1 'polypeptide(L)'
;MAAKILLVEDNEMNRDMLSRRLQRRGYEVLTAVDGESGLARARSDAPALVLMDMSLPGLDGWEATRQIKADPATRAIPVIALTAHAMAGDREKALAVGCDDFDIKPIDLDRLLGKIAALLGGKAKT
;
A
#
# COMPACT_ATOMS: atom_id res chain seq x y z
N MET A 1 -18.20 9.29 -1.03
CA MET A 1 -17.76 8.08 -1.74
C MET A 1 -16.54 7.50 -1.06
N ALA A 2 -16.48 6.19 -0.96
CA ALA A 2 -15.36 5.52 -0.31
C ALA A 2 -14.12 5.56 -1.20
N ALA A 3 -12.99 5.90 -0.60
CA ALA A 3 -11.72 5.79 -1.31
C ALA A 3 -11.37 4.31 -1.47
N LYS A 4 -10.81 3.97 -2.60
CA LYS A 4 -10.46 2.60 -2.95
C LYS A 4 -8.99 2.34 -2.59
N ILE A 5 -8.76 1.38 -1.71
CA ILE A 5 -7.41 1.00 -1.27
C ILE A 5 -7.09 -0.39 -1.81
N LEU A 6 -5.94 -0.54 -2.45
CA LEU A 6 -5.42 -1.84 -2.85
C LEU A 6 -4.46 -2.33 -1.79
N LEU A 7 -4.79 -3.47 -1.18
CA LEU A 7 -3.94 -4.13 -0.19
C LEU A 7 -3.24 -5.32 -0.83
N VAL A 8 -1.92 -5.26 -0.93
CA VAL A 8 -1.10 -6.33 -1.47
C VAL A 8 -0.42 -7.06 -0.31
N GLU A 9 -0.89 -8.26 0.01
CA GLU A 9 -0.47 -9.03 1.16
C GLU A 9 -0.64 -10.51 0.84
N ASP A 10 0.44 -11.29 0.97
CA ASP A 10 0.38 -12.72 0.64
C ASP A 10 -0.20 -13.59 1.76
N ASN A 11 -0.15 -13.16 3.01
CA ASN A 11 -0.70 -13.91 4.13
C ASN A 11 -2.22 -13.71 4.19
N GLU A 12 -2.96 -14.80 4.01
CA GLU A 12 -4.42 -14.74 3.93
C GLU A 12 -5.04 -14.14 5.19
N MET A 13 -4.57 -14.57 6.36
CA MET A 13 -5.12 -14.08 7.62
C MET A 13 -4.88 -12.60 7.81
N ASN A 14 -3.67 -12.14 7.53
CA ASN A 14 -3.34 -10.71 7.63
C ASN A 14 -4.12 -9.89 6.62
N ARG A 15 -4.23 -10.39 5.39
CA ARG A 15 -4.98 -9.72 4.34
C ARG A 15 -6.45 -9.57 4.71
N ASP A 16 -7.07 -10.65 5.19
CA ASP A 16 -8.47 -10.63 5.58
C ASP A 16 -8.71 -9.69 6.75
N MET A 17 -7.88 -9.79 7.78
CA MET A 17 -8.04 -8.98 8.99
C MET A 17 -7.91 -7.49 8.68
N LEU A 18 -6.88 -7.11 7.95
CA LEU A 18 -6.65 -5.70 7.64
C LEU A 18 -7.72 -5.16 6.69
N SER A 19 -8.13 -5.95 5.69
CA SER A 19 -9.14 -5.47 4.77
C SER A 19 -10.48 -5.23 5.48
N ARG A 20 -10.86 -6.10 6.42
CA ARG A 20 -12.09 -5.90 7.20
C ARG A 20 -12.02 -4.64 8.05
N ARG A 21 -10.88 -4.40 8.68
CA ARG A 21 -10.70 -3.21 9.52
C ARG A 21 -10.78 -1.93 8.70
N LEU A 22 -10.20 -1.93 7.52
CA LEU A 22 -10.28 -0.78 6.63
C LEU A 22 -11.70 -0.55 6.12
N GLN A 23 -12.41 -1.63 5.79
CA GLN A 23 -13.81 -1.53 5.36
C GLN A 23 -14.69 -0.92 6.44
N ARG A 24 -14.46 -1.28 7.70
CA ARG A 24 -15.21 -0.70 8.81
C ARG A 24 -15.00 0.79 8.97
N ARG A 25 -13.89 1.29 8.46
CA ARG A 25 -13.59 2.73 8.52
C ARG A 25 -14.03 3.47 7.26
N GLY A 26 -14.79 2.80 6.39
CA GLY A 26 -15.40 3.44 5.25
C GLY A 26 -14.61 3.35 3.95
N TYR A 27 -13.54 2.57 3.92
CA TYR A 27 -12.77 2.38 2.68
C TYR A 27 -13.30 1.20 1.89
N GLU A 28 -13.21 1.30 0.58
CA GLU A 28 -13.41 0.16 -0.31
C GLU A 28 -12.04 -0.52 -0.47
N VAL A 29 -11.97 -1.84 -0.28
CA VAL A 29 -10.68 -2.54 -0.29
C VAL A 29 -10.64 -3.57 -1.42
N LEU A 30 -9.62 -3.45 -2.24
CA LEU A 30 -9.24 -4.47 -3.23
C LEU A 30 -8.03 -5.19 -2.66
N THR A 31 -7.90 -6.48 -2.96
CA THR A 31 -6.77 -7.25 -2.45
C THR A 31 -5.99 -7.90 -3.58
N ALA A 32 -4.71 -8.14 -3.33
CA ALA A 32 -3.85 -8.90 -4.22
C ALA A 32 -2.91 -9.74 -3.36
N VAL A 33 -2.48 -10.88 -3.87
CA VAL A 33 -1.73 -11.86 -3.08
C VAL A 33 -0.23 -11.80 -3.33
N ASP A 34 0.20 -11.11 -4.37
CA ASP A 34 1.63 -10.98 -4.69
C ASP A 34 1.87 -9.68 -5.47
N GLY A 35 3.14 -9.42 -5.76
CA GLY A 35 3.53 -8.19 -6.44
C GLY A 35 3.00 -8.09 -7.86
N GLU A 36 2.95 -9.20 -8.57
CA GLU A 36 2.45 -9.20 -9.94
C GLU A 36 0.97 -8.89 -10.02
N SER A 37 0.15 -9.54 -9.19
CA SER A 37 -1.27 -9.25 -9.16
C SER A 37 -1.55 -7.86 -8.60
N GLY A 38 -0.73 -7.41 -7.65
CA GLY A 38 -0.83 -6.04 -7.14
C GLY A 38 -0.58 -5.01 -8.22
N LEU A 39 0.46 -5.20 -9.01
CA LEU A 39 0.78 -4.30 -10.11
C LEU A 39 -0.34 -4.30 -11.17
N ALA A 40 -0.85 -5.49 -11.50
CA ALA A 40 -1.95 -5.60 -12.47
C ALA A 40 -3.21 -4.88 -11.97
N ARG A 41 -3.54 -5.05 -10.69
CA ARG A 41 -4.71 -4.37 -10.12
C ARG A 41 -4.53 -2.86 -10.03
N ALA A 42 -3.33 -2.40 -9.72
CA ALA A 42 -3.06 -0.97 -9.72
C ALA A 42 -3.34 -0.35 -11.08
N ARG A 43 -3.00 -1.06 -12.14
CA ARG A 43 -3.26 -0.60 -13.50
C ARG A 43 -4.73 -0.68 -13.89
N SER A 44 -5.39 -1.78 -13.56
CA SER A 44 -6.76 -2.02 -14.03
C SER A 44 -7.82 -1.29 -13.20
N ASP A 45 -7.61 -1.19 -11.89
CA ASP A 45 -8.63 -0.69 -10.97
C ASP A 45 -8.38 0.72 -10.49
N ALA A 46 -7.22 1.29 -10.77
CA ALA A 46 -6.84 2.66 -10.43
C ALA A 46 -7.20 3.02 -8.98
N PRO A 47 -6.66 2.31 -7.98
CA PRO A 47 -6.98 2.60 -6.59
C PRO A 47 -6.49 3.98 -6.20
N ALA A 48 -7.08 4.53 -5.13
CA ALA A 48 -6.66 5.81 -4.59
C ALA A 48 -5.36 5.71 -3.81
N LEU A 49 -5.02 4.51 -3.31
CA LEU A 49 -3.83 4.28 -2.50
C LEU A 49 -3.50 2.79 -2.51
N VAL A 50 -2.21 2.46 -2.41
CA VAL A 50 -1.74 1.08 -2.32
C VAL A 50 -1.03 0.86 -0.99
N LEU A 51 -1.42 -0.20 -0.29
CA LEU A 51 -0.67 -0.72 0.86
C LEU A 51 0.12 -1.92 0.36
N MET A 52 1.44 -1.82 0.34
CA MET A 52 2.32 -2.82 -0.27
C MET A 52 3.17 -3.52 0.78
N ASP A 53 2.93 -4.81 0.99
CA ASP A 53 3.79 -5.63 1.82
C ASP A 53 5.14 -5.81 1.10
N MET A 54 6.22 -5.52 1.80
CA MET A 54 7.56 -5.60 1.21
C MET A 54 8.17 -7.01 1.27
N SER A 55 7.49 -7.97 1.92
CA SER A 55 7.97 -9.34 2.08
C SER A 55 7.27 -10.32 1.16
N LEU A 56 6.85 -9.90 -0.03
CA LEU A 56 6.08 -10.73 -0.95
C LEU A 56 6.96 -11.76 -1.65
N PRO A 57 6.39 -12.94 -1.98
CA PRO A 57 7.09 -13.92 -2.82
C PRO A 57 7.13 -13.47 -4.27
N GLY A 58 8.07 -14.02 -5.04
CA GLY A 58 8.19 -13.70 -6.46
C GLY A 58 8.60 -12.25 -6.69
N LEU A 59 7.79 -11.50 -7.41
CA LEU A 59 8.00 -10.06 -7.58
C LEU A 59 7.74 -9.38 -6.25
N ASP A 60 8.80 -8.96 -5.56
CA ASP A 60 8.67 -8.43 -4.22
C ASP A 60 8.07 -7.01 -4.21
N GLY A 61 7.73 -6.54 -3.01
CA GLY A 61 7.07 -5.25 -2.85
C GLY A 61 7.95 -4.07 -3.28
N TRP A 62 9.27 -4.18 -3.14
CA TRP A 62 10.19 -3.13 -3.59
C TRP A 62 10.12 -2.96 -5.10
N GLU A 63 10.23 -4.06 -5.83
CA GLU A 63 10.20 -4.03 -7.29
C GLU A 63 8.81 -3.66 -7.81
N ALA A 64 7.75 -4.18 -7.19
CA ALA A 64 6.39 -3.83 -7.58
C ALA A 64 6.14 -2.33 -7.42
N THR A 65 6.59 -1.76 -6.31
CA THR A 65 6.47 -0.31 -6.08
C THR A 65 7.24 0.48 -7.12
N ARG A 66 8.45 0.04 -7.43
CA ARG A 66 9.27 0.73 -8.43
C ARG A 66 8.57 0.75 -9.79
N GLN A 67 7.95 -0.37 -10.17
CA GLN A 67 7.21 -0.43 -11.43
C GLN A 67 5.95 0.43 -11.41
N ILE A 68 5.23 0.47 -10.29
CA ILE A 68 4.08 1.36 -10.16
C ILE A 68 4.51 2.82 -10.36
N LYS A 69 5.63 3.20 -9.76
CA LYS A 69 6.11 4.60 -9.82
C LYS A 69 6.77 4.94 -11.15
N ALA A 70 7.19 3.95 -11.91
CA ALA A 70 7.77 4.15 -13.24
C ALA A 70 6.71 4.26 -14.34
N ASP A 71 5.50 3.76 -14.10
CA ASP A 71 4.43 3.72 -15.09
C ASP A 71 3.61 5.01 -15.03
N PRO A 72 3.51 5.78 -16.13
CA PRO A 72 2.69 7.00 -16.13
C PRO A 72 1.24 6.78 -15.73
N ALA A 73 0.70 5.57 -15.94
CA ALA A 73 -0.69 5.28 -15.60
C ALA A 73 -0.90 5.11 -14.08
N THR A 74 0.16 4.78 -13.33
CA THR A 74 0.02 4.44 -11.91
C THR A 74 0.91 5.27 -10.99
N ARG A 75 1.86 6.01 -11.51
CA ARG A 75 2.87 6.71 -10.69
C ARG A 75 2.29 7.72 -9.70
N ALA A 76 1.11 8.25 -10.00
CA ALA A 76 0.46 9.23 -9.11
C ALA A 76 -0.24 8.58 -7.93
N ILE A 77 -0.40 7.26 -7.92
CA ILE A 77 -1.06 6.54 -6.82
C ILE A 77 -0.11 6.50 -5.62
N PRO A 78 -0.53 7.01 -4.45
CA PRO A 78 0.31 6.92 -3.25
C PRO A 78 0.52 5.46 -2.84
N VAL A 79 1.74 5.13 -2.42
CA VAL A 79 2.09 3.79 -1.96
C VAL A 79 2.66 3.89 -0.55
N ILE A 80 2.07 3.14 0.38
CA ILE A 80 2.60 2.97 1.73
C ILE A 80 3.23 1.59 1.82
N ALA A 81 4.52 1.54 2.13
CA ALA A 81 5.22 0.27 2.32
C ALA A 81 4.91 -0.30 3.70
N LEU A 82 4.59 -1.59 3.77
CA LEU A 82 4.41 -2.30 5.02
C LEU A 82 5.58 -3.25 5.19
N THR A 83 6.37 -3.06 6.24
CA THR A 83 7.58 -3.84 6.46
C THR A 83 7.60 -4.47 7.85
N ALA A 84 8.16 -5.68 7.95
CA ALA A 84 8.35 -6.35 9.24
C ALA A 84 9.60 -5.84 9.96
N HIS A 85 10.45 -5.09 9.29
CA HIS A 85 11.74 -4.66 9.83
C HIS A 85 11.84 -3.14 9.86
N ALA A 86 12.19 -2.61 11.04
CA ALA A 86 12.36 -1.17 11.24
C ALA A 86 13.84 -0.82 11.26
N MET A 87 14.65 -1.44 10.42
CA MET A 87 16.08 -1.16 10.38
C MET A 87 16.36 0.16 9.69
N ALA A 88 17.50 0.75 10.05
CA ALA A 88 17.84 2.10 9.61
C ALA A 88 17.81 2.30 8.10
N GLY A 89 18.13 1.29 7.32
CA GLY A 89 18.15 1.42 5.87
C GLY A 89 16.80 1.21 5.19
N ASP A 90 15.80 0.68 5.90
CA ASP A 90 14.53 0.29 5.27
C ASP A 90 13.71 1.50 4.86
N ARG A 91 13.73 2.55 5.65
CA ARG A 91 13.01 3.78 5.30
C ARG A 91 13.60 4.42 4.06
N GLU A 92 14.91 4.54 4.00
CA GLU A 92 15.59 5.11 2.84
C GLU A 92 15.35 4.26 1.60
N LYS A 93 15.34 2.95 1.75
CA LYS A 93 15.06 2.04 0.65
C LYS A 93 13.64 2.22 0.13
N ALA A 94 12.67 2.35 1.04
CA ALA A 94 11.28 2.57 0.66
C ALA A 94 11.12 3.88 -0.11
N LEU A 95 11.75 4.94 0.39
CA LEU A 95 11.68 6.24 -0.29
C LEU A 95 12.41 6.20 -1.63
N ALA A 96 13.51 5.47 -1.71
CA ALA A 96 14.29 5.37 -2.95
C ALA A 96 13.52 4.69 -4.08
N VAL A 97 12.63 3.74 -3.77
CA VAL A 97 11.80 3.09 -4.80
C VAL A 97 10.51 3.87 -5.07
N GLY A 98 10.29 4.98 -4.36
CA GLY A 98 9.18 5.87 -4.64
C GLY A 98 7.98 5.75 -3.71
N CYS A 99 8.11 5.03 -2.58
CA CYS A 99 7.03 4.98 -1.59
C CYS A 99 6.77 6.37 -1.03
N ASP A 100 5.50 6.69 -0.82
CA ASP A 100 5.10 7.97 -0.25
C ASP A 100 5.18 7.96 1.27
N ASP A 101 5.08 6.78 1.88
CA ASP A 101 5.25 6.60 3.32
C ASP A 101 5.56 5.13 3.58
N PHE A 102 5.83 4.79 4.83
CA PHE A 102 5.98 3.39 5.22
C PHE A 102 5.43 3.18 6.62
N ASP A 103 5.11 1.93 6.96
CA ASP A 103 4.70 1.57 8.29
C ASP A 103 5.30 0.22 8.64
N ILE A 104 5.31 -0.10 9.93
CA ILE A 104 6.01 -1.26 10.47
C ILE A 104 4.99 -2.26 11.00
N LYS A 105 5.22 -3.55 10.73
CA LYS A 105 4.42 -4.62 11.32
C LYS A 105 4.93 -4.92 12.73
N PRO A 106 4.06 -5.30 13.66
CA PRO A 106 2.62 -5.46 13.51
C PRO A 106 1.92 -4.12 13.30
N ILE A 107 0.87 -4.15 12.51
CA ILE A 107 0.17 -2.92 12.13
C ILE A 107 -0.58 -2.32 13.31
N ASP A 108 -0.29 -1.04 13.59
CA ASP A 108 -1.11 -0.23 14.48
C ASP A 108 -2.13 0.46 13.60
N LEU A 109 -3.39 0.08 13.73
CA LEU A 109 -4.41 0.55 12.82
C LEU A 109 -4.58 2.07 12.85
N ASP A 110 -4.59 2.66 14.05
CA ASP A 110 -4.78 4.10 14.17
C ASP A 110 -3.64 4.86 13.51
N ARG A 111 -2.41 4.40 13.69
CA ARG A 111 -1.25 5.01 13.05
C ARG A 111 -1.34 4.88 11.53
N LEU A 112 -1.70 3.70 11.04
CA LEU A 112 -1.82 3.46 9.60
C LEU A 112 -2.95 4.31 9.00
N LEU A 113 -4.09 4.39 9.68
CA LEU A 113 -5.21 5.21 9.22
C LEU A 113 -4.82 6.68 9.13
N GLY A 114 -4.02 7.17 10.07
CA GLY A 114 -3.52 8.53 10.00
C GLY A 114 -2.67 8.78 8.77
N LYS A 115 -1.81 7.83 8.43
CA LYS A 115 -0.98 7.94 7.22
C LYS A 115 -1.81 7.89 5.95
N ILE A 116 -2.80 7.01 5.91
CA ILE A 116 -3.71 6.91 4.77
C ILE A 116 -4.47 8.23 4.60
N ALA A 117 -5.04 8.72 5.68
CA ALA A 117 -5.81 9.97 5.64
C ALA A 117 -4.95 11.15 5.20
N ALA A 118 -3.70 11.21 5.66
CA ALA A 118 -2.79 12.27 5.29
C ALA A 118 -2.52 12.28 3.78
N LEU A 119 -2.33 11.11 3.19
CA LEU A 119 -2.06 11.02 1.75
C LEU A 119 -3.30 11.27 0.91
N LEU A 120 -4.47 10.84 1.36
CA LEU A 120 -5.72 11.03 0.63
C LEU A 120 -6.36 12.38 0.95
N GLY A 121 -6.41 12.72 2.23
CA GLY A 121 -7.07 13.93 2.70
C GLY A 121 -6.36 15.20 2.33
N GLY A 122 -5.03 15.18 2.23
CA GLY A 122 -4.26 16.32 1.83
C GLY A 122 -4.66 16.86 0.46
N LYS A 123 -5.09 15.97 -0.42
CA LYS A 123 -5.57 16.35 -1.75
C LYS A 123 -7.00 16.88 -1.70
N ALA A 124 -7.81 16.35 -0.82
CA ALA A 124 -9.22 16.72 -0.71
C ALA A 124 -9.42 18.06 0.01
N LYS A 125 -8.47 18.47 0.81
CA LYS A 125 -8.60 19.70 1.60
C LYS A 125 -8.25 20.97 0.86
N THR A 126 -7.68 20.84 -0.28
CA THR A 126 -7.27 22.00 -1.07
C THR A 126 -8.36 22.50 -2.01
#